data_40d259389856670109ea8d06737fe601
#
_entry.id   40d259389856670109ea8d06737fe601
#
_cell.length_a   1.000
_cell.length_b   1.000
_cell.length_c   1.000
_cell.angle_alpha   90.00
_cell.angle_beta   90.00
_cell.angle_gamma   90.00
#
_symmetry.space_group_name_H-M   'P 1'
#
loop_
_entity.id
_entity.type
_entity.pdbx_description
1 polymer ?
#
loop_
_entity_poly.entity_id
_entity_poly.type
_entity_poly.pdbx_seq_one_letter_code
_entity_poly.pdbx_strand_id
1 'polypeptide(L)'
;LKKKKKKPKLPAYLVCVTGATLLVAVFGLNIDTIGNKFGGVPHFLPMPKMPDISVNLLLKVLPSGLTIAFLAGVESLLSATVVDGMSGDNHNSNAELVAEGAANIFCMFFAGVPATGAIARTAANFKARAYSPVSGIMQSVFLLLFMLLLAPAAKYIPLACLLAVVV
;
A
#
# COMPACT_ATOMS: atom_id res chain seq x y z
N LEU A 1 -33.45 3.19 -26.10
CA LEU A 1 -32.00 2.90 -25.90
C LEU A 1 -31.83 2.03 -24.66
N LYS A 2 -31.71 0.70 -24.84
CA LYS A 2 -31.47 -0.28 -23.76
C LYS A 2 -30.10 -0.02 -23.15
N LYS A 3 -30.03 0.52 -21.92
CA LYS A 3 -28.83 0.56 -21.08
C LYS A 3 -28.39 -0.87 -20.82
N LYS A 4 -27.36 -1.36 -21.53
CA LYS A 4 -26.68 -2.62 -21.23
C LYS A 4 -26.12 -2.51 -19.80
N LYS A 5 -26.73 -3.24 -18.84
CA LYS A 5 -26.14 -3.45 -17.51
C LYS A 5 -24.75 -4.06 -17.71
N LYS A 6 -23.68 -3.28 -17.51
CA LYS A 6 -22.33 -3.80 -17.42
C LYS A 6 -22.30 -4.73 -16.20
N LYS A 7 -22.17 -6.03 -16.44
CA LYS A 7 -21.90 -7.01 -15.37
C LYS A 7 -20.62 -6.55 -14.65
N PRO A 8 -20.58 -6.58 -13.32
CA PRO A 8 -19.36 -6.28 -12.58
C PRO A 8 -18.28 -7.25 -13.07
N LYS A 9 -17.23 -6.73 -13.68
CA LYS A 9 -16.06 -7.53 -14.04
C LYS A 9 -15.33 -7.82 -12.73
N LEU A 10 -15.38 -9.05 -12.27
CA LEU A 10 -14.51 -9.50 -11.19
C LEU A 10 -13.07 -9.14 -11.55
N PRO A 11 -12.32 -8.50 -10.63
CA PRO A 11 -10.93 -8.16 -10.88
C PRO A 11 -10.12 -9.45 -11.06
N ALA A 12 -9.57 -9.63 -12.27
CA ALA A 12 -8.87 -10.85 -12.66
C ALA A 12 -7.75 -11.22 -11.66
N TYR A 13 -7.08 -10.22 -11.13
CA TYR A 13 -6.02 -10.40 -10.13
C TYR A 13 -6.51 -11.06 -8.83
N LEU A 14 -7.68 -10.67 -8.33
CA LEU A 14 -8.29 -11.29 -7.15
C LEU A 14 -8.62 -12.76 -7.39
N VAL A 15 -9.17 -13.08 -8.56
CA VAL A 15 -9.51 -14.46 -8.93
C VAL A 15 -8.25 -15.31 -9.06
N CYS A 16 -7.19 -14.78 -9.67
CA CYS A 16 -5.93 -15.49 -9.80
C CYS A 16 -5.27 -15.75 -8.44
N VAL A 17 -5.17 -14.72 -7.59
CA VAL A 17 -4.55 -14.86 -6.26
C VAL A 17 -5.34 -15.80 -5.37
N THR A 18 -6.66 -15.65 -5.30
CA THR A 18 -7.52 -16.53 -4.48
C THR A 18 -7.52 -17.98 -5.00
N GLY A 19 -7.60 -18.15 -6.32
CA GLY A 19 -7.55 -19.49 -6.93
C GLY A 19 -6.22 -20.19 -6.67
N ALA A 20 -5.10 -19.50 -6.87
CA ALA A 20 -3.79 -20.07 -6.60
C ALA A 20 -3.54 -20.35 -5.11
N THR A 21 -4.01 -19.47 -4.22
CA THR A 21 -3.93 -19.70 -2.77
C THR A 21 -4.72 -20.92 -2.35
N LEU A 22 -5.93 -21.10 -2.90
CA LEU A 22 -6.76 -22.29 -2.65
C LEU A 22 -6.08 -23.56 -3.16
N LEU A 23 -5.51 -23.53 -4.36
CA LEU A 23 -4.77 -24.67 -4.91
C LEU A 23 -3.59 -25.07 -4.02
N VAL A 24 -2.80 -24.13 -3.57
CA VAL A 24 -1.66 -24.38 -2.66
C VAL A 24 -2.13 -24.91 -1.31
N ALA A 25 -3.22 -24.36 -0.77
CA ALA A 25 -3.75 -24.79 0.51
C ALA A 25 -4.37 -26.22 0.47
N VAL A 26 -5.05 -26.57 -0.65
CA VAL A 26 -5.73 -27.85 -0.79
C VAL A 26 -4.75 -28.98 -1.19
N PHE A 27 -3.83 -28.67 -2.12
CA PHE A 27 -2.90 -29.71 -2.63
C PHE A 27 -1.59 -29.79 -1.85
N GLY A 28 -1.37 -28.92 -0.85
CA GLY A 28 -0.14 -28.92 -0.05
C GLY A 28 1.12 -28.78 -0.88
N LEU A 29 1.06 -27.98 -1.97
CA LEU A 29 2.16 -27.82 -2.90
C LEU A 29 3.38 -27.19 -2.21
N ASN A 30 4.54 -27.80 -2.39
CA ASN A 30 5.81 -27.34 -1.83
C ASN A 30 6.35 -26.16 -2.64
N ILE A 31 5.66 -25.00 -2.56
CA ILE A 31 5.98 -23.77 -3.26
C ILE A 31 6.32 -22.71 -2.22
N ASP A 32 7.22 -21.79 -2.56
CA ASP A 32 7.54 -20.63 -1.73
C ASP A 32 6.28 -19.78 -1.50
N THR A 33 5.79 -19.79 -0.27
CA THR A 33 4.67 -18.97 0.17
C THR A 33 5.17 -17.85 1.08
N ILE A 34 4.34 -16.83 1.31
CA ILE A 34 4.66 -15.76 2.27
C ILE A 34 4.94 -16.35 3.66
N GLY A 35 4.22 -17.39 4.06
CA GLY A 35 4.40 -18.06 5.33
C GLY A 35 5.77 -18.71 5.48
N ASN A 36 6.20 -19.45 4.46
CA ASN A 36 7.47 -20.20 4.50
C ASN A 36 8.69 -19.30 4.43
N LYS A 37 8.62 -18.20 3.68
CA LYS A 37 9.77 -17.33 3.44
C LYS A 37 9.88 -16.16 4.42
N PHE A 38 8.76 -15.61 4.89
CA PHE A 38 8.72 -14.43 5.75
C PHE A 38 8.10 -14.69 7.14
N GLY A 39 7.73 -15.91 7.45
CA GLY A 39 7.09 -16.23 8.73
C GLY A 39 5.62 -15.80 8.84
N GLY A 40 5.04 -15.30 7.74
CA GLY A 40 3.65 -14.83 7.71
C GLY A 40 3.49 -13.32 7.87
N VAL A 41 2.25 -12.87 7.91
CA VAL A 41 1.89 -11.47 8.13
C VAL A 41 1.58 -11.27 9.61
N PRO A 42 2.10 -10.22 10.27
CA PRO A 42 1.80 -9.96 11.68
C PRO A 42 0.29 -9.73 11.88
N HIS A 43 -0.25 -10.31 12.95
CA HIS A 43 -1.68 -10.26 13.30
C HIS A 43 -2.05 -9.06 14.16
N PHE A 44 -1.08 -8.23 14.52
CA PHE A 44 -1.28 -7.08 15.42
C PHE A 44 -0.47 -5.89 14.93
N LEU A 45 -0.96 -4.71 15.26
CA LEU A 45 -0.19 -3.49 15.07
C LEU A 45 0.96 -3.48 16.09
N PRO A 46 2.19 -3.19 15.67
CA PRO A 46 3.29 -3.01 16.61
C PRO A 46 2.94 -1.88 17.58
N MET A 47 3.26 -2.09 18.85
CA MET A 47 3.09 -1.04 19.86
C MET A 47 4.01 0.13 19.54
N PRO A 48 3.56 1.37 19.76
CA PRO A 48 4.40 2.54 19.53
C PRO A 48 5.64 2.47 20.42
N LYS A 49 6.80 2.58 19.80
CA LYS A 49 8.09 2.62 20.48
C LYS A 49 8.85 3.87 20.03
N MET A 50 9.49 4.52 20.99
CA MET A 50 10.47 5.55 20.63
C MET A 50 11.68 4.86 19.98
N PRO A 51 12.09 5.27 18.80
CA PRO A 51 13.33 4.77 18.20
C PRO A 51 14.53 5.25 19.01
N ASP A 52 15.53 4.39 19.15
CA ASP A 52 16.81 4.74 19.76
C ASP A 52 17.58 5.68 18.82
N ILE A 53 17.54 6.96 19.12
CA ILE A 53 18.21 7.99 18.30
C ILE A 53 19.62 8.23 18.87
N SER A 54 20.63 7.79 18.13
CA SER A 54 22.03 8.11 18.37
C SER A 54 22.55 9.04 17.27
N VAL A 55 23.38 10.01 17.62
CA VAL A 55 24.00 10.92 16.65
C VAL A 55 24.78 10.16 15.58
N ASN A 56 25.51 9.12 15.98
CA ASN A 56 26.26 8.27 15.06
C ASN A 56 25.35 7.53 14.09
N LEU A 57 24.20 7.04 14.57
CA LEU A 57 23.20 6.38 13.72
C LEU A 57 22.58 7.39 12.75
N LEU A 58 22.23 8.57 13.23
CA LEU A 58 21.66 9.65 12.42
C LEU A 58 22.58 10.04 11.26
N LEU A 59 23.87 10.28 11.53
CA LEU A 59 24.83 10.60 10.49
C LEU A 59 25.02 9.49 9.46
N LYS A 60 24.95 8.23 9.91
CA LYS A 60 25.07 7.06 9.04
C LYS A 60 23.88 6.88 8.09
N VAL A 61 22.66 7.14 8.57
CA VAL A 61 21.43 6.95 7.77
C VAL A 61 21.01 8.20 7.01
N LEU A 62 21.58 9.36 7.32
CA LEU A 62 21.21 10.65 6.72
C LEU A 62 21.24 10.65 5.18
N PRO A 63 22.31 10.14 4.51
CA PRO A 63 22.35 10.16 3.03
C PRO A 63 21.21 9.31 2.42
N SER A 64 20.98 8.12 2.96
CA SER A 64 19.91 7.24 2.49
C SER A 64 18.54 7.83 2.82
N GLY A 65 18.38 8.43 4.00
CA GLY A 65 17.16 9.09 4.42
C GLY A 65 16.79 10.27 3.53
N LEU A 66 17.76 11.12 3.17
CA LEU A 66 17.55 12.23 2.24
C LEU A 66 17.16 11.75 0.85
N THR A 67 17.79 10.68 0.36
CA THR A 67 17.43 10.08 -0.94
C THR A 67 15.99 9.57 -0.94
N ILE A 68 15.60 8.84 0.10
CA ILE A 68 14.24 8.32 0.24
C ILE A 68 13.23 9.47 0.37
N ALA A 69 13.52 10.48 1.18
CA ALA A 69 12.65 11.66 1.35
C ALA A 69 12.44 12.41 0.04
N PHE A 70 13.51 12.60 -0.74
CA PHE A 70 13.43 13.25 -2.05
C PHE A 70 12.58 12.42 -3.03
N LEU A 71 12.84 11.12 -3.13
CA LEU A 71 12.07 10.23 -4.00
C LEU A 71 10.59 10.19 -3.61
N ALA A 72 10.29 10.06 -2.32
CA ALA A 72 8.92 10.05 -1.81
C ALA A 72 8.20 11.36 -2.13
N GLY A 73 8.82 12.51 -1.88
CA GLY A 73 8.24 13.82 -2.20
C GLY A 73 7.97 13.99 -3.69
N VAL A 74 8.90 13.59 -4.56
CA VAL A 74 8.69 13.64 -6.02
C VAL A 74 7.53 12.71 -6.44
N GLU A 75 7.46 11.51 -5.92
CA GLU A 75 6.40 10.55 -6.25
C GLU A 75 5.02 11.04 -5.79
N SER A 76 4.93 11.62 -4.58
CA SER A 76 3.69 12.19 -4.07
C SER A 76 3.21 13.35 -4.92
N LEU A 77 4.09 14.30 -5.26
CA LEU A 77 3.75 15.43 -6.13
C LEU A 77 3.35 14.98 -7.53
N LEU A 78 4.01 13.96 -8.11
CA LEU A 78 3.60 13.37 -9.38
C LEU A 78 2.22 12.73 -9.28
N SER A 79 1.91 12.07 -8.17
CA SER A 79 0.59 11.50 -7.92
C SER A 79 -0.49 12.57 -7.86
N ALA A 80 -0.22 13.69 -7.19
CA ALA A 80 -1.11 14.83 -7.10
C ALA A 80 -1.32 15.51 -8.46
N THR A 81 -0.24 15.76 -9.22
CA THR A 81 -0.33 16.38 -10.56
C THR A 81 -1.11 15.53 -11.56
N VAL A 82 -1.04 14.20 -11.46
CA VAL A 82 -1.86 13.31 -12.30
C VAL A 82 -3.35 13.50 -11.99
N VAL A 83 -3.72 13.67 -10.73
CA VAL A 83 -5.12 13.93 -10.35
C VAL A 83 -5.55 15.32 -10.80
N ASP A 84 -4.71 16.34 -10.66
CA ASP A 84 -4.99 17.69 -11.17
C ASP A 84 -5.30 17.67 -12.67
N GLY A 85 -4.49 16.96 -13.46
CA GLY A 85 -4.73 16.80 -14.89
C GLY A 85 -6.04 16.06 -15.22
N MET A 86 -6.57 15.27 -14.27
CA MET A 86 -7.85 14.57 -14.45
C MET A 86 -9.05 15.35 -13.91
N SER A 87 -8.87 16.17 -12.88
CA SER A 87 -9.92 16.94 -12.21
C SER A 87 -10.09 18.34 -12.81
N GLY A 88 -9.01 18.92 -13.33
CA GLY A 88 -8.96 20.33 -13.71
C GLY A 88 -8.70 21.25 -12.52
N ASP A 89 -8.46 20.71 -11.33
CA ASP A 89 -8.11 21.46 -10.12
C ASP A 89 -6.59 21.58 -9.97
N ASN A 90 -6.14 22.36 -8.99
CA ASN A 90 -4.73 22.50 -8.64
C ASN A 90 -4.54 22.14 -7.15
N HIS A 91 -3.62 21.25 -6.87
CA HIS A 91 -3.25 20.90 -5.50
C HIS A 91 -2.29 21.94 -4.89
N ASN A 92 -2.20 21.93 -3.57
CA ASN A 92 -1.20 22.70 -2.85
C ASN A 92 0.02 21.80 -2.54
N SER A 93 1.09 21.94 -3.34
CA SER A 93 2.30 21.12 -3.24
C SER A 93 2.96 21.18 -1.86
N ASN A 94 2.95 22.37 -1.21
CA ASN A 94 3.54 22.52 0.12
C ASN A 94 2.73 21.78 1.18
N ALA A 95 1.40 21.85 1.10
CA ALA A 95 0.52 21.15 2.03
C ALA A 95 0.66 19.62 1.88
N GLU A 96 0.79 19.15 0.64
CA GLU A 96 1.00 17.71 0.33
C GLU A 96 2.30 17.20 0.95
N LEU A 97 3.42 17.88 0.71
CA LEU A 97 4.73 17.49 1.26
C LEU A 97 4.76 17.53 2.79
N VAL A 98 4.14 18.54 3.41
CA VAL A 98 4.05 18.64 4.88
C VAL A 98 3.20 17.51 5.44
N ALA A 99 2.06 17.21 4.81
CA ALA A 99 1.18 16.13 5.24
C ALA A 99 1.87 14.75 5.12
N GLU A 100 2.57 14.50 4.02
CA GLU A 100 3.33 13.28 3.81
C GLU A 100 4.47 13.13 4.81
N GLY A 101 5.23 14.19 5.05
CA GLY A 101 6.30 14.21 6.05
C GLY A 101 5.77 13.92 7.46
N ALA A 102 4.68 14.56 7.85
CA ALA A 102 4.02 14.31 9.12
C ALA A 102 3.54 12.85 9.24
N ALA A 103 2.90 12.31 8.21
CA ALA A 103 2.44 10.93 8.19
C ALA A 103 3.60 9.93 8.36
N ASN A 104 4.73 10.17 7.68
CA ASN A 104 5.91 9.33 7.77
C ASN A 104 6.58 9.40 9.15
N ILE A 105 6.59 10.57 9.79
CA ILE A 105 7.05 10.71 11.19
C ILE A 105 6.16 9.89 12.13
N PHE A 106 4.84 9.97 11.99
CA PHE A 106 3.93 9.14 12.78
C PHE A 106 4.13 7.64 12.53
N CYS A 107 4.35 7.24 11.30
CA CYS A 107 4.58 5.85 10.91
C CYS A 107 5.82 5.25 11.59
N MET A 108 6.86 6.06 11.81
CA MET A 108 8.10 5.65 12.47
C MET A 108 7.87 5.12 13.89
N PHE A 109 6.95 5.72 14.66
CA PHE A 109 6.65 5.27 16.03
C PHE A 109 6.05 3.86 16.07
N PHE A 110 5.45 3.42 14.99
CA PHE A 110 4.88 2.08 14.84
C PHE A 110 5.81 1.12 14.07
N ALA A 111 7.09 1.42 14.01
CA ALA A 111 8.09 0.67 13.25
C ALA A 111 7.69 0.49 11.76
N GLY A 112 6.94 1.43 11.22
CA GLY A 112 6.52 1.45 9.83
C GLY A 112 7.65 1.87 8.89
N VAL A 113 7.55 1.43 7.64
CA VAL A 113 8.44 1.84 6.56
C VAL A 113 7.90 3.15 5.95
N PRO A 114 8.75 4.08 5.51
CA PRO A 114 8.31 5.27 4.80
C PRO A 114 7.41 4.91 3.62
N ALA A 115 6.31 5.62 3.49
CA ALA A 115 5.33 5.42 2.43
C ALA A 115 5.12 6.71 1.65
N THR A 116 4.68 6.58 0.40
CA THR A 116 4.39 7.70 -0.50
C THR A 116 3.10 7.47 -1.27
N GLY A 117 2.61 8.49 -1.95
CA GLY A 117 1.42 8.43 -2.79
C GLY A 117 1.66 7.57 -4.04
N ALA A 118 0.86 6.53 -4.24
CA ALA A 118 0.96 5.68 -5.43
C ALA A 118 0.10 6.21 -6.58
N ILE A 119 0.72 6.65 -7.67
CA ILE A 119 0.06 7.26 -8.85
C ILE A 119 -1.09 6.39 -9.37
N ALA A 120 -0.85 5.10 -9.59
CA ALA A 120 -1.85 4.18 -10.15
C ALA A 120 -3.06 4.02 -9.23
N ARG A 121 -2.84 3.95 -7.90
CA ARG A 121 -3.90 3.84 -6.90
C ARG A 121 -4.71 5.11 -6.81
N THR A 122 -4.05 6.26 -6.77
CA THR A 122 -4.68 7.58 -6.71
C THR A 122 -5.54 7.82 -7.95
N ALA A 123 -5.00 7.55 -9.14
CA ALA A 123 -5.74 7.67 -10.40
C ALA A 123 -6.94 6.69 -10.47
N ALA A 124 -6.78 5.47 -9.99
CA ALA A 124 -7.88 4.50 -9.94
C ALA A 124 -8.99 4.93 -8.99
N ASN A 125 -8.63 5.47 -7.81
CA ASN A 125 -9.55 5.98 -6.82
C ASN A 125 -10.33 7.18 -7.37
N PHE A 126 -9.66 8.11 -8.03
CA PHE A 126 -10.30 9.26 -8.69
C PHE A 126 -11.26 8.82 -9.81
N LYS A 127 -10.87 7.87 -10.68
CA LYS A 127 -11.75 7.28 -11.71
C LYS A 127 -12.96 6.57 -11.12
N ALA A 128 -12.85 6.04 -9.91
CA ALA A 128 -13.96 5.47 -9.16
C ALA A 128 -14.89 6.55 -8.53
N ARG A 129 -14.63 7.83 -8.77
CA ARG A 129 -15.36 8.99 -8.23
C ARG A 129 -15.22 9.17 -6.71
N ALA A 130 -14.09 8.81 -6.17
CA ALA A 130 -13.76 9.08 -4.79
C ALA A 130 -13.12 10.49 -4.69
N TYR A 131 -13.97 11.49 -4.47
CA TYR A 131 -13.56 12.90 -4.36
C TYR A 131 -13.36 13.37 -2.92
N SER A 132 -13.38 12.46 -1.97
CA SER A 132 -13.30 12.81 -0.54
C SER A 132 -12.13 12.09 0.14
N PRO A 133 -11.45 12.75 1.11
CA PRO A 133 -10.45 12.12 1.97
C PRO A 133 -10.95 10.87 2.70
N VAL A 134 -12.27 10.77 2.90
CA VAL A 134 -12.93 9.60 3.51
C VAL A 134 -12.59 8.30 2.77
N SER A 135 -12.40 8.36 1.45
CA SER A 135 -12.01 7.18 0.68
C SER A 135 -10.64 6.62 1.12
N GLY A 136 -9.66 7.49 1.38
CA GLY A 136 -8.34 7.08 1.90
C GLY A 136 -8.43 6.49 3.31
N ILE A 137 -9.23 7.11 4.19
CA ILE A 137 -9.46 6.61 5.54
C ILE A 137 -10.11 5.23 5.50
N MET A 138 -11.17 5.06 4.71
CA MET A 138 -11.85 3.77 4.55
C MET A 138 -10.91 2.70 3.99
N GLN A 139 -10.06 3.05 3.03
CA GLN A 139 -9.05 2.14 2.51
C GLN A 139 -8.10 1.66 3.61
N SER A 140 -7.63 2.56 4.47
CA SER A 140 -6.75 2.21 5.58
C SER A 140 -7.44 1.30 6.60
N VAL A 141 -8.72 1.57 6.91
CA VAL A 141 -9.54 0.72 7.79
C VAL A 141 -9.73 -0.67 7.17
N PHE A 142 -10.04 -0.76 5.88
CA PHE A 142 -10.17 -2.06 5.20
C PHE A 142 -8.85 -2.82 5.15
N LEU A 143 -7.71 -2.16 4.92
CA LEU A 143 -6.40 -2.80 4.97
C LEU A 143 -6.09 -3.34 6.37
N LEU A 144 -6.41 -2.57 7.41
CA LEU A 144 -6.25 -3.01 8.79
C LEU A 144 -7.12 -4.22 9.11
N LEU A 145 -8.40 -4.18 8.74
CA LEU A 145 -9.31 -5.31 8.90
C LEU A 145 -8.83 -6.54 8.14
N PHE A 146 -8.38 -6.34 6.91
CA PHE A 146 -7.83 -7.42 6.09
C PHE A 146 -6.60 -8.05 6.75
N MET A 147 -5.69 -7.22 7.28
CA MET A 147 -4.51 -7.69 7.99
C MET A 147 -4.90 -8.50 9.24
N LEU A 148 -5.84 -7.99 10.04
CA LEU A 148 -6.24 -8.67 11.28
C LEU A 148 -7.02 -9.98 11.05
N LEU A 149 -7.90 -10.01 10.04
CA LEU A 149 -8.79 -11.15 9.80
C LEU A 149 -8.19 -12.18 8.84
N LEU A 150 -7.47 -11.74 7.81
CA LEU A 150 -6.98 -12.61 6.73
C LEU A 150 -5.46 -12.90 6.81
N ALA A 151 -4.76 -12.38 7.80
CA ALA A 151 -3.34 -12.70 7.99
C ALA A 151 -3.06 -14.22 8.04
N PRO A 152 -3.87 -15.06 8.73
CA PRO A 152 -3.65 -16.51 8.72
C PRO A 152 -3.84 -17.14 7.32
N ALA A 153 -4.71 -16.56 6.49
CA ALA A 153 -4.89 -17.02 5.11
C ALA A 153 -3.78 -16.50 4.18
N ALA A 154 -3.25 -15.31 4.46
CA ALA A 154 -2.18 -14.69 3.66
C ALA A 154 -0.88 -15.50 3.66
N LYS A 155 -0.62 -16.31 4.68
CA LYS A 155 0.56 -17.19 4.74
C LYS A 155 0.60 -18.22 3.61
N TYR A 156 -0.54 -18.60 3.05
CA TYR A 156 -0.65 -19.58 1.95
C TYR A 156 -0.53 -18.95 0.57
N ILE A 157 -0.41 -17.61 0.46
CA ILE A 157 -0.29 -16.93 -0.83
C ILE A 157 1.08 -17.26 -1.44
N PRO A 158 1.12 -17.86 -2.66
CA PRO A 158 2.37 -18.17 -3.33
C PRO A 158 3.04 -16.89 -3.84
N LEU A 159 4.35 -16.78 -3.64
CA LEU A 159 5.15 -15.63 -4.10
C LEU A 159 5.10 -15.45 -5.60
N ALA A 160 5.00 -16.54 -6.36
CA ALA A 160 4.88 -16.50 -7.81
C ALA A 160 3.64 -15.72 -8.27
N CYS A 161 2.51 -15.81 -7.54
CA CYS A 161 1.30 -15.04 -7.86
C CYS A 161 1.46 -13.56 -7.60
N LEU A 162 2.20 -13.17 -6.56
CA LEU A 162 2.47 -11.76 -6.27
C LEU A 162 3.36 -11.16 -7.37
N LEU A 163 4.37 -11.90 -7.82
CA LEU A 163 5.22 -11.48 -8.93
C LEU A 163 4.41 -11.31 -10.23
N ALA A 164 3.51 -12.24 -10.53
CA ALA A 164 2.65 -12.15 -11.72
C ALA A 164 1.64 -10.98 -11.69
N VAL A 165 1.33 -10.44 -10.51
CA VAL A 165 0.44 -9.26 -10.36
C VAL A 165 1.22 -7.96 -10.50
N VAL A 166 2.52 -7.96 -10.19
CA VAL A 166 3.39 -6.77 -10.25
C VAL A 166 3.92 -6.51 -11.65
N VAL A 167 4.08 -7.55 -12.47
CA VAL A 167 4.50 -7.46 -13.89
C VAL A 167 3.30 -7.14 -14.79
#